data_a2a4b8715e6a0bddbb736d64b851e23f
#
_entry.id   a2a4b8715e6a0bddbb736d64b851e23f
#
_cell.length_a   1.000
_cell.length_b   1.000
_cell.length_c   1.000
_cell.angle_alpha   90.00
_cell.angle_beta   90.00
_cell.angle_gamma   90.00
#
_symmetry.space_group_name_H-M   'P 1'
#
loop_
_entity.id
_entity.type
_entity.pdbx_description
1 polymer ?
#
loop_
_entity_poly.entity_id
_entity_poly.type
_entity_poly.pdbx_seq_one_letter_code
_entity_poly.pdbx_strand_id
1 'polypeptide(L)'
;MIYEQRIYKAVPGKLPAINARFANHTCEFFKEFDIGMLGFWNDEIGASNQLTYITSFESMADREKKWAAFSAHKPWHEVRAETEANGPLVAQVINSFMELTSYSPKPSFKTTLQEKRVYEAMPGKLPDLHNRFSNHTMGLFEKHGIENVAYWTEVVGTSNRLVYMLGYPDLAGREKGWSGFQSDPAWQTARAASEENGALVRVSKHSMLRLTEYSPR
;
A
#
# COMPACT_ATOMS: atom_id res chain seq x y z
N MET A 1 2.21 -14.47 -7.82
CA MET A 1 2.59 -13.81 -6.52
C MET A 1 1.43 -12.96 -6.08
N ILE A 2 1.04 -13.06 -4.82
CA ILE A 2 0.01 -12.22 -4.20
C ILE A 2 0.62 -11.32 -3.13
N TYR A 3 -0.03 -10.20 -2.88
CA TYR A 3 0.34 -9.22 -1.86
C TYR A 3 -0.80 -9.07 -0.86
N GLU A 4 -0.51 -9.21 0.43
CA GLU A 4 -1.48 -8.95 1.49
C GLU A 4 -1.20 -7.57 2.09
N GLN A 5 -2.11 -6.61 1.86
CA GLN A 5 -2.10 -5.35 2.58
C GLN A 5 -2.78 -5.54 3.93
N ARG A 6 -2.13 -5.09 4.98
CA ARG A 6 -2.69 -5.10 6.33
C ARG A 6 -2.59 -3.71 6.94
N ILE A 7 -3.69 -3.25 7.51
CA ILE A 7 -3.79 -1.96 8.20
C ILE A 7 -4.14 -2.26 9.66
N TYR A 8 -3.22 -1.95 10.56
CA TYR A 8 -3.42 -2.08 11.99
C TYR A 8 -3.82 -0.73 12.56
N LYS A 9 -5.09 -0.59 12.93
CA LYS A 9 -5.56 0.56 13.72
C LYS A 9 -5.14 0.32 15.16
N ALA A 10 -4.25 1.15 15.66
CA ALA A 10 -3.76 1.04 17.01
C ALA A 10 -4.83 1.46 18.04
N VAL A 11 -4.79 0.88 19.23
CA VAL A 11 -5.43 1.46 20.40
C VAL A 11 -4.80 2.85 20.62
N PRO A 12 -5.56 3.89 21.03
CA PRO A 12 -5.01 5.23 21.23
C PRO A 12 -3.71 5.24 22.03
N GLY A 13 -2.66 5.87 21.47
CA GLY A 13 -1.31 5.94 22.06
C GLY A 13 -0.44 4.69 21.91
N LYS A 14 -0.94 3.60 21.31
CA LYS A 14 -0.19 2.33 21.20
C LYS A 14 0.59 2.15 19.89
N LEU A 15 0.50 3.06 18.94
CA LEU A 15 1.24 2.95 17.67
C LEU A 15 2.78 2.85 17.85
N PRO A 16 3.43 3.60 18.76
CA PRO A 16 4.87 3.41 19.01
C PRO A 16 5.20 1.99 19.50
N ALA A 17 4.37 1.40 20.35
CA ALA A 17 4.58 0.03 20.84
C ALA A 17 4.38 -1.02 19.72
N ILE A 18 3.43 -0.78 18.79
CA ILE A 18 3.27 -1.63 17.59
C ILE A 18 4.55 -1.55 16.74
N ASN A 19 5.04 -0.34 16.44
CA ASN A 19 6.27 -0.16 15.67
C ASN A 19 7.47 -0.84 16.34
N ALA A 20 7.63 -0.69 17.66
CA ALA A 20 8.70 -1.35 18.41
C ALA A 20 8.60 -2.88 18.33
N ARG A 21 7.40 -3.46 18.45
CA ARG A 21 7.19 -4.91 18.31
C ARG A 21 7.55 -5.40 16.90
N PHE A 22 7.21 -4.64 15.86
CA PHE A 22 7.61 -5.00 14.49
C PHE A 22 9.12 -4.92 14.30
N ALA A 23 9.74 -3.81 14.73
CA ALA A 23 11.18 -3.59 14.59
C ALA A 23 12.02 -4.64 15.33
N ASN A 24 11.63 -4.96 16.56
CA ASN A 24 12.44 -5.80 17.44
C ASN A 24 12.15 -7.30 17.32
N HIS A 25 10.99 -7.69 16.78
CA HIS A 25 10.55 -9.09 16.81
C HIS A 25 9.84 -9.53 15.53
N THR A 26 8.73 -8.87 15.13
CA THR A 26 7.84 -9.42 14.10
C THR A 26 8.53 -9.55 12.74
N CYS A 27 9.38 -8.60 12.37
CA CYS A 27 10.12 -8.65 11.10
C CYS A 27 11.09 -9.84 11.05
N GLU A 28 11.72 -10.21 12.17
CA GLU A 28 12.59 -11.40 12.23
C GLU A 28 11.77 -12.68 12.11
N PHE A 29 10.61 -12.76 12.80
CA PHE A 29 9.71 -13.90 12.60
C PHE A 29 9.21 -14.01 11.17
N PHE A 30 8.90 -12.89 10.52
CA PHE A 30 8.51 -12.94 9.10
C PHE A 30 9.63 -13.50 8.20
N LYS A 31 10.90 -13.17 8.47
CA LYS A 31 12.05 -13.77 7.78
C LYS A 31 12.15 -15.28 8.05
N GLU A 32 12.02 -15.69 9.31
CA GLU A 32 12.09 -17.11 9.72
C GLU A 32 11.06 -17.97 8.98
N PHE A 33 9.85 -17.45 8.79
CA PHE A 33 8.77 -18.14 8.07
C PHE A 33 8.69 -17.81 6.58
N ASP A 34 9.73 -17.19 6.02
CA ASP A 34 9.80 -16.81 4.60
C ASP A 34 8.55 -16.02 4.13
N ILE A 35 8.03 -15.15 5.00
CA ILE A 35 6.98 -14.19 4.67
C ILE A 35 7.64 -12.96 4.04
N GLY A 36 7.38 -12.75 2.76
CA GLY A 36 7.93 -11.60 2.05
C GLY A 36 7.43 -10.29 2.65
N MET A 37 8.33 -9.34 2.88
CA MET A 37 8.01 -8.01 3.39
C MET A 37 8.28 -6.99 2.30
N LEU A 38 7.24 -6.26 1.87
CA LEU A 38 7.41 -5.17 0.91
C LEU A 38 7.75 -3.86 1.63
N GLY A 39 6.99 -3.50 2.65
CA GLY A 39 7.24 -2.28 3.42
C GLY A 39 6.23 -2.07 4.55
N PHE A 40 6.59 -1.13 5.45
CA PHE A 40 5.83 -0.76 6.64
C PHE A 40 5.76 0.76 6.72
N TRP A 41 4.57 1.32 6.90
CA TRP A 41 4.33 2.77 6.87
C TRP A 41 3.43 3.23 8.00
N ASN A 42 3.73 4.40 8.53
CA ASN A 42 2.78 5.17 9.33
C ASN A 42 2.13 6.25 8.47
N ASP A 43 0.85 6.50 8.69
CA ASP A 43 0.16 7.60 8.00
C ASP A 43 0.68 8.95 8.52
N GLU A 44 1.19 9.77 7.61
CA GLU A 44 1.58 11.15 7.92
C GLU A 44 0.39 12.09 7.70
N ILE A 45 -0.36 11.88 6.61
CA ILE A 45 -1.62 12.57 6.32
C ILE A 45 -2.64 11.53 5.89
N GLY A 46 -3.74 11.45 6.61
CA GLY A 46 -4.80 10.47 6.39
C GLY A 46 -5.41 10.02 7.71
N ALA A 47 -5.61 8.71 7.88
CA ALA A 47 -6.07 8.16 9.14
C ALA A 47 -4.90 8.04 10.12
N SER A 48 -4.96 8.82 11.22
CA SER A 48 -3.93 8.78 12.26
C SER A 48 -3.93 7.44 13.03
N ASN A 49 -2.85 7.22 13.78
CA ASN A 49 -2.73 6.11 14.72
C ASN A 49 -2.88 4.71 14.07
N GLN A 50 -2.29 4.54 12.89
CA GLN A 50 -2.29 3.25 12.20
C GLN A 50 -0.93 2.92 11.56
N LEU A 51 -0.66 1.62 11.49
CA LEU A 51 0.44 1.04 10.73
C LEU A 51 -0.16 0.34 9.50
N THR A 52 0.28 0.72 8.31
CA THR A 52 0.01 0.00 7.06
C THR A 52 1.24 -0.80 6.69
N TYR A 53 1.08 -2.08 6.32
CA TYR A 53 2.17 -2.87 5.77
C TYR A 53 1.70 -3.81 4.67
N ILE A 54 2.62 -4.23 3.83
CA ILE A 54 2.36 -5.14 2.73
C ILE A 54 3.35 -6.30 2.81
N THR A 55 2.80 -7.52 2.87
CA THR A 55 3.54 -8.77 2.75
C THR A 55 3.30 -9.40 1.38
N SER A 56 4.16 -10.34 0.97
CA SER A 56 4.03 -11.05 -0.30
C SER A 56 4.21 -12.56 -0.12
N PHE A 57 3.53 -13.31 -0.97
CA PHE A 57 3.50 -14.77 -0.99
C PHE A 57 3.43 -15.26 -2.44
N GLU A 58 3.88 -16.47 -2.70
CA GLU A 58 3.78 -17.05 -4.03
C GLU A 58 2.33 -17.28 -4.47
N SER A 59 1.48 -17.71 -3.51
CA SER A 59 0.04 -17.99 -3.73
C SER A 59 -0.76 -17.88 -2.44
N MET A 60 -2.08 -18.00 -2.51
CA MET A 60 -2.95 -18.10 -1.33
C MET A 60 -2.63 -19.33 -0.48
N ALA A 61 -2.31 -20.46 -1.09
CA ALA A 61 -1.91 -21.67 -0.37
C ALA A 61 -0.56 -21.50 0.34
N ASP A 62 0.41 -20.84 -0.29
CA ASP A 62 1.68 -20.49 0.36
C ASP A 62 1.46 -19.56 1.56
N ARG A 63 0.61 -18.54 1.39
CA ARG A 63 0.22 -17.64 2.48
C ARG A 63 -0.45 -18.41 3.64
N GLU A 64 -1.38 -19.29 3.36
CA GLU A 64 -2.06 -20.10 4.39
C GLU A 64 -1.05 -20.90 5.22
N LYS A 65 -0.15 -21.62 4.55
CA LYS A 65 0.90 -22.43 5.18
C LYS A 65 1.84 -21.59 6.05
N LYS A 66 2.43 -20.51 5.49
CA LYS A 66 3.41 -19.67 6.18
C LYS A 66 2.77 -18.91 7.35
N TRP A 67 1.57 -18.40 7.14
CA TRP A 67 0.84 -17.66 8.18
C TRP A 67 0.39 -18.57 9.32
N ALA A 68 -0.05 -19.79 9.03
CA ALA A 68 -0.40 -20.77 10.06
C ALA A 68 0.83 -21.14 10.91
N ALA A 69 1.98 -21.39 10.27
CA ALA A 69 3.24 -21.66 10.96
C ALA A 69 3.67 -20.51 11.87
N PHE A 70 3.70 -19.28 11.33
CA PHE A 70 3.98 -18.07 12.13
C PHE A 70 2.99 -17.90 13.30
N SER A 71 1.69 -18.09 13.04
CA SER A 71 0.65 -17.91 14.07
C SER A 71 0.71 -18.97 15.18
N ALA A 72 1.26 -20.15 14.90
CA ALA A 72 1.46 -21.21 15.90
C ALA A 72 2.81 -21.09 16.64
N HIS A 73 3.66 -20.14 16.25
CA HIS A 73 5.01 -20.01 16.79
C HIS A 73 5.01 -19.56 18.24
N LYS A 74 5.55 -20.39 19.15
CA LYS A 74 5.56 -20.12 20.59
C LYS A 74 6.27 -18.81 20.95
N PRO A 75 7.47 -18.48 20.43
CA PRO A 75 8.12 -17.21 20.69
C PRO A 75 7.27 -16.00 20.27
N TRP A 76 6.49 -16.09 19.17
CA TRP A 76 5.54 -15.04 18.81
C TRP A 76 4.47 -14.82 19.88
N HIS A 77 3.93 -15.91 20.46
CA HIS A 77 2.94 -15.80 21.55
C HIS A 77 3.54 -15.16 22.80
N GLU A 78 4.79 -15.50 23.15
CA GLU A 78 5.51 -14.94 24.29
C GLU A 78 5.72 -13.42 24.10
N VAL A 79 6.25 -12.98 22.96
CA VAL A 79 6.41 -11.57 22.61
C VAL A 79 5.06 -10.83 22.62
N ARG A 80 4.03 -11.45 22.08
CA ARG A 80 2.69 -10.85 22.08
C ARG A 80 2.17 -10.66 23.50
N ALA A 81 2.29 -11.68 24.36
CA ALA A 81 1.85 -11.61 25.76
C ALA A 81 2.61 -10.53 26.53
N GLU A 82 3.93 -10.44 26.33
CA GLU A 82 4.78 -9.40 26.95
C GLU A 82 4.37 -7.99 26.50
N THR A 83 4.29 -7.77 25.18
CA THR A 83 3.99 -6.45 24.63
C THR A 83 2.54 -5.99 24.88
N GLU A 84 1.62 -6.91 25.15
CA GLU A 84 0.21 -6.67 25.46
C GLU A 84 -0.14 -6.86 26.95
N ALA A 85 0.88 -6.96 27.85
CA ALA A 85 0.65 -7.13 29.29
C ALA A 85 -0.19 -5.97 29.90
N ASN A 86 -0.12 -4.77 29.32
CA ASN A 86 -0.92 -3.60 29.70
C ASN A 86 -2.08 -3.32 28.73
N GLY A 87 -2.66 -4.37 28.17
CA GLY A 87 -3.78 -4.33 27.25
C GLY A 87 -3.39 -4.40 25.77
N PRO A 88 -4.38 -4.55 24.87
CA PRO A 88 -4.15 -4.77 23.46
C PRO A 88 -3.47 -3.56 22.80
N LEU A 89 -2.58 -3.82 21.84
CA LEU A 89 -1.96 -2.78 21.02
C LEU A 89 -2.82 -2.43 19.80
N VAL A 90 -3.50 -3.42 19.21
CA VAL A 90 -4.26 -3.31 17.96
C VAL A 90 -5.75 -3.37 18.25
N ALA A 91 -6.48 -2.33 17.89
CA ALA A 91 -7.93 -2.26 18.04
C ALA A 91 -8.67 -2.94 16.88
N GLN A 92 -8.15 -2.84 15.65
CA GLN A 92 -8.74 -3.42 14.45
C GLN A 92 -7.67 -3.76 13.42
N VAL A 93 -7.85 -4.88 12.73
CA VAL A 93 -7.08 -5.23 11.53
C VAL A 93 -7.99 -5.17 10.33
N ILE A 94 -7.56 -4.45 9.29
CA ILE A 94 -8.19 -4.47 7.97
C ILE A 94 -7.17 -5.09 7.03
N ASN A 95 -7.57 -6.09 6.27
CA ASN A 95 -6.68 -6.71 5.29
C ASN A 95 -7.39 -6.93 3.95
N SER A 96 -6.59 -6.94 2.90
CA SER A 96 -7.00 -7.27 1.55
C SER A 96 -5.85 -7.94 0.80
N PHE A 97 -6.21 -8.74 -0.22
CA PHE A 97 -5.22 -9.33 -1.12
C PHE A 97 -5.26 -8.65 -2.47
N MET A 98 -4.08 -8.48 -3.04
CA MET A 98 -3.86 -7.74 -4.27
C MET A 98 -2.89 -8.50 -5.18
N GLU A 99 -3.04 -8.30 -6.48
CA GLU A 99 -2.10 -8.76 -7.50
C GLU A 99 -1.54 -7.56 -8.26
N LEU A 100 -0.26 -7.62 -8.65
CA LEU A 100 0.32 -6.57 -9.49
C LEU A 100 -0.39 -6.53 -10.84
N THR A 101 -0.64 -5.33 -11.31
CA THR A 101 -1.08 -5.13 -12.70
C THR A 101 0.05 -5.48 -13.67
N SER A 102 -0.28 -5.83 -14.91
CA SER A 102 0.71 -6.18 -15.94
C SER A 102 1.69 -5.05 -16.27
N TYR A 103 1.31 -3.81 -15.99
CA TYR A 103 2.12 -2.62 -16.24
C TYR A 103 2.84 -2.08 -14.99
N SER A 104 2.64 -2.71 -13.82
CA SER A 104 3.31 -2.28 -12.60
C SER A 104 4.83 -2.48 -12.69
N PRO A 105 5.65 -1.51 -12.29
CA PRO A 105 7.04 -1.78 -12.02
C PRO A 105 7.16 -2.81 -10.88
N LYS A 106 8.34 -3.43 -10.77
CA LYS A 106 8.68 -4.21 -9.57
C LYS A 106 8.69 -3.25 -8.37
N PRO A 107 7.93 -3.54 -7.30
CA PRO A 107 7.85 -2.63 -6.15
C PRO A 107 9.23 -2.33 -5.56
N SER A 108 9.57 -1.06 -5.45
CA SER A 108 10.80 -0.57 -4.81
C SER A 108 10.60 0.86 -4.33
N PHE A 109 11.37 1.29 -3.33
CA PHE A 109 11.23 2.61 -2.71
C PHE A 109 12.54 3.38 -2.84
N LYS A 110 12.54 4.45 -3.64
CA LYS A 110 13.66 5.41 -3.74
C LYS A 110 13.55 6.52 -2.71
N THR A 111 12.34 6.75 -2.22
CA THR A 111 12.00 7.81 -1.27
C THR A 111 11.36 7.21 -0.01
N THR A 112 11.28 7.99 1.07
CA THR A 112 10.63 7.57 2.32
C THR A 112 9.20 8.09 2.47
N LEU A 113 8.77 9.00 1.59
CA LEU A 113 7.41 9.52 1.53
C LEU A 113 6.68 8.92 0.34
N GLN A 114 5.62 8.18 0.58
CA GLN A 114 4.76 7.61 -0.44
C GLN A 114 3.33 8.14 -0.32
N GLU A 115 2.66 8.29 -1.46
CA GLU A 115 1.22 8.50 -1.51
C GLU A 115 0.55 7.20 -1.94
N LYS A 116 -0.20 6.57 -1.04
CA LYS A 116 -1.08 5.45 -1.37
C LYS A 116 -2.39 6.00 -1.90
N ARG A 117 -2.80 5.54 -3.05
CA ARG A 117 -4.07 5.91 -3.69
C ARG A 117 -4.91 4.67 -3.97
N VAL A 118 -6.20 4.77 -3.68
CA VAL A 118 -7.18 3.73 -3.95
C VAL A 118 -8.27 4.33 -4.83
N TYR A 119 -8.38 3.83 -6.04
CA TYR A 119 -9.45 4.21 -6.96
C TYR A 119 -10.49 3.08 -7.04
N GLU A 120 -11.71 3.40 -6.66
CA GLU A 120 -12.86 2.54 -6.90
C GLU A 120 -13.42 2.92 -8.27
N ALA A 121 -13.29 2.04 -9.24
CA ALA A 121 -13.77 2.29 -10.59
C ALA A 121 -15.31 2.27 -10.64
N MET A 122 -15.89 2.96 -11.60
CA MET A 122 -17.29 2.77 -11.96
C MET A 122 -17.53 1.32 -12.44
N PRO A 123 -18.73 0.74 -12.24
CA PRO A 123 -19.01 -0.60 -12.70
C PRO A 123 -18.61 -0.82 -14.17
N GLY A 124 -17.81 -1.87 -14.42
CA GLY A 124 -17.29 -2.21 -15.75
C GLY A 124 -16.14 -1.33 -16.27
N LYS A 125 -15.71 -0.29 -15.53
CA LYS A 125 -14.70 0.69 -15.99
C LYS A 125 -13.27 0.43 -15.50
N LEU A 126 -13.04 -0.64 -14.75
CA LEU A 126 -11.69 -0.96 -14.28
C LEU A 126 -10.70 -1.26 -15.43
N PRO A 127 -11.07 -1.99 -16.49
CA PRO A 127 -10.18 -2.18 -17.65
C PRO A 127 -9.81 -0.87 -18.35
N ASP A 128 -10.77 0.05 -18.53
CA ASP A 128 -10.53 1.36 -19.14
C ASP A 128 -9.59 2.20 -18.27
N LEU A 129 -9.76 2.10 -16.94
CA LEU A 129 -8.86 2.75 -15.96
C LEU A 129 -7.43 2.19 -16.06
N HIS A 130 -7.27 0.87 -16.15
CA HIS A 130 -5.95 0.24 -16.37
C HIS A 130 -5.32 0.70 -17.69
N ASN A 131 -6.08 0.75 -18.77
CA ASN A 131 -5.59 1.23 -20.07
C ASN A 131 -5.11 2.69 -19.99
N ARG A 132 -5.82 3.58 -19.28
CA ARG A 132 -5.39 4.97 -19.08
C ARG A 132 -4.08 5.03 -18.30
N PHE A 133 -3.92 4.20 -17.26
CA PHE A 133 -2.68 4.18 -16.48
C PHE A 133 -1.50 3.68 -17.31
N SER A 134 -1.62 2.56 -17.98
CA SER A 134 -0.54 1.95 -18.75
C SER A 134 -0.11 2.82 -19.95
N ASN A 135 -1.07 3.43 -20.63
CA ASN A 135 -0.79 4.13 -21.90
C ASN A 135 -0.42 5.60 -21.71
N HIS A 136 -0.82 6.22 -20.59
CA HIS A 136 -0.68 7.66 -20.41
C HIS A 136 -0.18 8.05 -19.02
N THR A 137 -0.86 7.61 -17.96
CA THR A 137 -0.70 8.19 -16.62
C THR A 137 0.70 7.99 -16.05
N MET A 138 1.24 6.77 -16.17
CA MET A 138 2.56 6.44 -15.60
C MET A 138 3.69 7.27 -16.22
N GLY A 139 3.73 7.36 -17.55
CA GLY A 139 4.75 8.18 -18.23
C GLY A 139 4.64 9.67 -17.90
N LEU A 140 3.40 10.16 -17.69
CA LEU A 140 3.19 11.53 -17.26
C LEU A 140 3.60 11.75 -15.80
N PHE A 141 3.43 10.77 -14.91
CA PHE A 141 3.98 10.83 -13.56
C PHE A 141 5.50 10.98 -13.58
N GLU A 142 6.20 10.14 -14.34
CA GLU A 142 7.66 10.20 -14.50
C GLU A 142 8.12 11.57 -15.06
N LYS A 143 7.43 12.09 -16.07
CA LYS A 143 7.69 13.42 -16.65
C LYS A 143 7.67 14.53 -15.60
N HIS A 144 6.79 14.41 -14.60
CA HIS A 144 6.63 15.39 -13.52
C HIS A 144 7.39 15.02 -12.23
N GLY A 145 8.34 14.08 -12.30
CA GLY A 145 9.19 13.71 -11.18
C GLY A 145 8.47 12.94 -10.07
N ILE A 146 7.34 12.30 -10.40
CA ILE A 146 6.59 11.45 -9.49
C ILE A 146 7.07 10.01 -9.70
N GLU A 147 7.55 9.37 -8.64
CA GLU A 147 8.01 7.98 -8.69
C GLU A 147 6.81 7.02 -8.80
N ASN A 148 6.82 6.15 -9.81
CA ASN A 148 5.90 5.03 -9.89
C ASN A 148 6.43 3.88 -9.03
N VAL A 149 5.83 3.63 -7.86
CA VAL A 149 6.28 2.59 -6.93
C VAL A 149 5.69 1.24 -7.29
N ALA A 150 4.36 1.12 -7.34
CA ALA A 150 3.66 -0.09 -7.74
C ALA A 150 2.17 0.13 -7.96
N TYR A 151 1.54 -0.80 -8.70
CA TYR A 151 0.13 -0.78 -9.06
C TYR A 151 -0.49 -2.16 -8.90
N TRP A 152 -1.56 -2.26 -8.13
CA TRP A 152 -2.24 -3.53 -7.83
C TRP A 152 -3.73 -3.44 -8.14
N THR A 153 -4.30 -4.59 -8.51
CA THR A 153 -5.74 -4.82 -8.46
C THR A 153 -6.09 -5.56 -7.17
N GLU A 154 -7.07 -5.10 -6.43
CA GLU A 154 -7.57 -5.79 -5.25
C GLU A 154 -8.41 -6.99 -5.69
N VAL A 155 -8.01 -8.22 -5.26
CA VAL A 155 -8.66 -9.48 -5.66
C VAL A 155 -9.50 -10.09 -4.54
N VAL A 156 -9.14 -9.82 -3.28
CA VAL A 156 -9.94 -10.16 -2.10
C VAL A 156 -10.03 -8.95 -1.19
N GLY A 157 -11.23 -8.52 -0.89
CA GLY A 157 -11.57 -7.30 -0.14
C GLY A 157 -12.70 -6.57 -0.84
N THR A 158 -12.44 -5.38 -1.37
CA THR A 158 -13.45 -4.65 -2.15
C THR A 158 -13.15 -4.78 -3.65
N SER A 159 -14.12 -5.28 -4.39
CA SER A 159 -14.01 -5.46 -5.84
C SER A 159 -13.86 -4.12 -6.58
N ASN A 160 -13.34 -4.20 -7.81
CA ASN A 160 -13.30 -3.08 -8.76
C ASN A 160 -12.39 -1.93 -8.30
N ARG A 161 -11.26 -2.26 -7.65
CA ARG A 161 -10.27 -1.29 -7.15
C ARG A 161 -8.92 -1.42 -7.84
N LEU A 162 -8.37 -0.25 -8.19
CA LEU A 162 -6.95 -0.04 -8.45
C LEU A 162 -6.32 0.57 -7.20
N VAL A 163 -5.34 -0.11 -6.61
CA VAL A 163 -4.52 0.40 -5.51
C VAL A 163 -3.13 0.70 -6.07
N TYR A 164 -2.60 1.88 -5.80
CA TYR A 164 -1.26 2.21 -6.26
C TYR A 164 -0.51 3.12 -5.29
N MET A 165 0.81 3.09 -5.41
CA MET A 165 1.70 3.91 -4.61
C MET A 165 2.62 4.74 -5.50
N LEU A 166 2.75 6.00 -5.14
CA LEU A 166 3.65 6.97 -5.73
C LEU A 166 4.69 7.40 -4.69
N GLY A 167 5.90 7.71 -5.11
CA GLY A 167 6.95 8.20 -4.24
C GLY A 167 7.30 9.66 -4.50
N TYR A 168 7.68 10.37 -3.43
CA TYR A 168 8.08 11.77 -3.47
C TYR A 168 9.25 12.04 -2.53
N PRO A 169 10.14 12.99 -2.84
CA PRO A 169 11.22 13.36 -1.93
C PRO A 169 10.68 13.96 -0.62
N ASP A 170 9.65 14.80 -0.72
CA ASP A 170 8.97 15.48 0.38
C ASP A 170 7.58 16.00 -0.06
N LEU A 171 6.87 16.69 0.83
CA LEU A 171 5.55 17.25 0.54
C LEU A 171 5.59 18.36 -0.50
N ALA A 172 6.66 19.16 -0.55
CA ALA A 172 6.83 20.20 -1.57
C ALA A 172 7.05 19.59 -2.95
N GLY A 173 7.85 18.52 -3.04
CA GLY A 173 8.01 17.72 -4.26
C GLY A 173 6.70 17.09 -4.72
N ARG A 174 5.87 16.62 -3.77
CA ARG A 174 4.53 16.13 -4.08
C ARG A 174 3.64 17.23 -4.65
N GLU A 175 3.59 18.40 -4.04
CA GLU A 175 2.78 19.53 -4.49
C GLU A 175 3.19 19.95 -5.90
N LYS A 176 4.48 20.15 -6.14
CA LYS A 176 5.04 20.54 -7.44
C LYS A 176 4.74 19.48 -8.52
N GLY A 177 5.06 18.21 -8.25
CA GLY A 177 4.86 17.12 -9.21
C GLY A 177 3.39 16.93 -9.56
N TRP A 178 2.53 16.93 -8.55
CA TRP A 178 1.10 16.75 -8.74
C TRP A 178 0.45 17.91 -9.48
N SER A 179 0.79 19.16 -9.15
CA SER A 179 0.29 20.35 -9.85
C SER A 179 0.75 20.36 -11.31
N GLY A 180 2.03 20.03 -11.57
CA GLY A 180 2.55 19.91 -12.93
C GLY A 180 1.80 18.83 -13.73
N PHE A 181 1.60 17.65 -13.15
CA PHE A 181 0.83 16.58 -13.79
C PHE A 181 -0.62 17.00 -14.10
N GLN A 182 -1.33 17.60 -13.13
CA GLN A 182 -2.74 17.99 -13.32
C GLN A 182 -2.92 19.09 -14.39
N SER A 183 -1.94 19.98 -14.55
CA SER A 183 -1.96 21.05 -15.54
C SER A 183 -1.41 20.64 -16.92
N ASP A 184 -0.85 19.43 -17.04
CA ASP A 184 -0.27 18.95 -18.31
C ASP A 184 -1.37 18.75 -19.37
N PRO A 185 -1.28 19.42 -20.54
CA PRO A 185 -2.26 19.26 -21.62
C PRO A 185 -2.41 17.80 -22.10
N ALA A 186 -1.32 17.01 -22.09
CA ALA A 186 -1.37 15.60 -22.48
C ALA A 186 -2.21 14.78 -21.47
N TRP A 187 -2.11 15.10 -20.18
CA TRP A 187 -2.98 14.50 -19.16
C TRP A 187 -4.43 14.88 -19.37
N GLN A 188 -4.71 16.17 -19.56
CA GLN A 188 -6.07 16.66 -19.75
C GLN A 188 -6.74 16.00 -20.97
N THR A 189 -6.01 15.89 -22.07
CA THR A 189 -6.46 15.21 -23.30
C THR A 189 -6.74 13.72 -23.04
N ALA A 190 -5.79 13.00 -22.44
CA ALA A 190 -5.93 11.57 -22.15
C ALA A 190 -7.09 11.28 -21.19
N ARG A 191 -7.27 12.15 -20.19
CA ARG A 191 -8.38 12.07 -19.27
C ARG A 191 -9.71 12.28 -19.98
N ALA A 192 -9.85 13.35 -20.74
CA ALA A 192 -11.08 13.67 -21.46
C ALA A 192 -11.46 12.54 -22.43
N ALA A 193 -10.52 12.04 -23.21
CA ALA A 193 -10.76 10.92 -24.14
C ALA A 193 -11.21 9.64 -23.41
N SER A 194 -10.55 9.30 -22.30
CA SER A 194 -10.90 8.09 -21.53
C SER A 194 -12.25 8.19 -20.81
N GLU A 195 -12.73 9.38 -20.56
CA GLU A 195 -13.99 9.68 -19.86
C GLU A 195 -15.10 10.17 -20.80
N GLU A 196 -14.91 10.09 -22.13
CA GLU A 196 -15.92 10.47 -23.13
C GLU A 196 -17.27 9.76 -22.91
N ASN A 197 -17.22 8.48 -22.51
CA ASN A 197 -18.40 7.67 -22.21
C ASN A 197 -18.67 7.57 -20.69
N GLY A 198 -18.37 8.63 -19.94
CA GLY A 198 -18.59 8.76 -18.52
C GLY A 198 -17.36 8.53 -17.66
N ALA A 199 -17.45 8.92 -16.39
CA ALA A 199 -16.37 8.84 -15.44
C ALA A 199 -15.85 7.41 -15.25
N LEU A 200 -14.52 7.24 -15.15
CA LEU A 200 -13.90 5.95 -14.84
C LEU A 200 -13.86 5.65 -13.34
N VAL A 201 -13.75 6.68 -12.50
CA VAL A 201 -13.53 6.54 -11.05
C VAL A 201 -14.73 7.08 -10.29
N ARG A 202 -15.30 6.22 -9.44
CA ARG A 202 -16.40 6.57 -8.54
C ARG A 202 -15.92 7.25 -7.25
N VAL A 203 -14.84 6.70 -6.66
CA VAL A 203 -14.25 7.18 -5.41
C VAL A 203 -12.74 7.17 -5.51
N SER A 204 -12.10 8.24 -5.10
CA SER A 204 -10.66 8.36 -4.95
C SER A 204 -10.32 8.61 -3.47
N LYS A 205 -9.55 7.70 -2.87
CA LYS A 205 -9.01 7.85 -1.51
C LYS A 205 -7.49 7.88 -1.60
N HIS A 206 -6.86 8.74 -0.81
CA HIS A 206 -5.41 8.82 -0.76
C HIS A 206 -4.91 9.18 0.64
N SER A 207 -3.73 8.72 0.95
CA SER A 207 -3.02 8.98 2.20
C SER A 207 -1.54 9.19 1.92
N MET A 208 -0.91 10.12 2.63
CA MET A 208 0.54 10.25 2.65
C MET A 208 1.09 9.34 3.74
N LEU A 209 2.01 8.49 3.37
CA LEU A 209 2.59 7.44 4.19
C LEU A 209 4.09 7.70 4.33
N ARG A 210 4.61 7.57 5.55
CA ARG A 210 6.05 7.59 5.79
C ARG A 210 6.56 6.19 6.08
N LEU A 211 7.55 5.78 5.29
CA LEU A 211 8.22 4.49 5.46
C LEU A 211 8.91 4.45 6.83
N THR A 212 8.71 3.38 7.57
CA THR A 212 9.35 3.18 8.88
C THR A 212 10.84 2.84 8.70
N GLU A 213 11.65 3.07 9.75
CA GLU A 213 13.10 2.81 9.72
C GLU A 213 13.41 1.32 9.57
N TYR A 214 12.54 0.43 10.06
CA TYR A 214 12.69 -1.02 9.97
C TYR A 214 12.12 -1.63 8.68
N SER A 215 11.57 -0.83 7.77
CA SER A 215 11.14 -1.31 6.45
C SER A 215 12.31 -1.85 5.64
N PRO A 216 12.13 -2.93 4.88
CA PRO A 216 13.10 -3.34 3.86
C PRO A 216 13.37 -2.20 2.86
N ARG A 217 14.59 -2.14 2.35
CA ARG A 217 15.03 -1.18 1.32
C ARG A 217 15.60 -1.92 0.12
#